data_4878a654a354ce1cf5119822931eb18b
#
_entry.id   4878a654a354ce1cf5119822931eb18b
#
_cell.length_a   1.000
_cell.length_b   1.000
_cell.length_c   1.000
_cell.angle_alpha   90.00
_cell.angle_beta   90.00
_cell.angle_gamma   90.00
#
_symmetry.space_group_name_H-M   'P 1'
#
loop_
_entity.id
_entity.type
_entity.pdbx_description
1 polymer ?
#
loop_
_entity_poly.entity_id
_entity_poly.type
_entity_poly.pdbx_seq_one_letter_code
_entity_poly.pdbx_strand_id
1 'polypeptide(L)'
;MNYEGQICRAPMERSSFMLPVTVGCPYNQCKFCNLFRHLRYRELPAEKIEEELKRVKDVGGSPTKIFLGDGNAFGLNAERLFWILERIQSYFPDCRTINMDATVTSILQKSEQELKRLAEYGVRHLYLGIESGLDDVLKFMRKEHTQDQAYKEIARIQRVGLIFDAHVMSGVAGKGRGQENAIALAEFLNKTQPDRIVN
;
A
#
# COMPACT_ATOMS: atom_id res chain seq x y z
N MET A 1 3.25 20.99 -4.20
CA MET A 1 3.05 20.05 -3.09
C MET A 1 4.29 20.02 -2.24
N ASN A 2 4.15 20.21 -0.93
CA ASN A 2 5.25 20.08 0.00
C ASN A 2 5.20 18.69 0.63
N TYR A 3 5.94 17.74 0.06
CA TYR A 3 6.13 16.43 0.68
C TYR A 3 7.03 16.59 1.91
N GLU A 4 6.64 15.94 2.99
CA GLU A 4 7.48 15.82 4.16
C GLU A 4 8.14 14.44 4.11
N GLY A 5 9.45 14.41 3.93
CA GLY A 5 10.22 13.18 3.77
C GLY A 5 10.39 12.73 2.34
N GLN A 6 10.74 11.47 2.16
CA GLN A 6 11.00 10.87 0.85
C GLN A 6 9.69 10.42 0.19
N ILE A 7 9.55 10.71 -1.09
CA ILE A 7 8.48 10.14 -1.91
C ILE A 7 8.81 8.66 -2.14
N CYS A 8 7.98 7.78 -1.58
CA CYS A 8 8.10 6.34 -1.75
C CYS A 8 6.90 5.81 -2.55
N ARG A 9 7.17 5.11 -3.64
CA ARG A 9 6.16 4.40 -4.44
C ARG A 9 6.83 3.31 -5.27
N ALA A 10 6.07 2.29 -5.61
CA ALA A 10 6.55 1.24 -6.51
C ALA A 10 6.96 1.81 -7.88
N PRO A 11 8.00 1.26 -8.55
CA PRO A 11 8.48 1.75 -9.85
C PRO A 11 7.37 1.84 -10.91
N MET A 12 6.37 0.96 -10.86
CA MET A 12 5.22 0.93 -11.77
C MET A 12 4.26 2.10 -11.58
N GLU A 13 4.37 2.81 -10.46
CA GLU A 13 3.58 4.00 -10.15
C GLU A 13 4.28 5.31 -10.58
N ARG A 14 5.35 5.20 -11.32
CA ARG A 14 6.17 6.34 -11.76
C ARG A 14 5.37 7.41 -12.50
N SER A 15 4.38 7.02 -13.30
CA SER A 15 3.50 7.91 -14.06
C SER A 15 2.21 8.30 -13.32
N SER A 16 1.94 7.75 -12.14
CA SER A 16 0.75 8.07 -11.35
C SER A 16 0.88 9.47 -10.74
N PHE A 17 -0.23 10.19 -10.69
CA PHE A 17 -0.30 11.36 -9.81
C PHE A 17 -0.24 10.88 -8.36
N MET A 18 0.79 11.30 -7.64
CA MET A 18 0.94 10.94 -6.23
C MET A 18 0.21 11.94 -5.35
N LEU A 19 -0.83 11.49 -4.68
CA LEU A 19 -1.61 12.28 -3.72
C LEU A 19 -1.26 11.84 -2.30
N PRO A 20 -0.50 12.62 -1.52
CA PRO A 20 -0.27 12.29 -0.11
C PRO A 20 -1.56 12.46 0.67
N VAL A 21 -1.87 11.48 1.49
CA VAL A 21 -3.02 11.46 2.38
C VAL A 21 -2.60 11.27 3.84
N THR A 22 -1.37 10.83 4.05
CA THR A 22 -0.72 10.69 5.36
C THR A 22 0.71 11.22 5.28
N VAL A 23 1.34 11.39 6.42
CA VAL A 23 2.78 11.61 6.58
C VAL A 23 3.33 10.48 7.40
N GLY A 24 4.36 9.80 6.89
CA GLY A 24 5.00 8.70 7.57
C GLY A 24 4.22 7.39 7.52
N CYS A 25 4.64 6.43 8.33
CA CYS A 25 4.03 5.10 8.43
C CYS A 25 3.46 4.90 9.83
N PRO A 26 2.18 4.44 9.98
CA PRO A 26 1.56 4.27 11.29
C PRO A 26 2.27 3.22 12.17
N TYR A 27 2.85 2.21 11.57
CA TYR A 27 3.60 1.19 12.28
C TYR A 27 5.05 1.59 12.57
N ASN A 28 5.81 1.95 11.54
CA ASN A 28 7.17 2.49 11.60
C ASN A 28 8.17 1.73 12.49
N GLN A 29 8.03 0.39 12.65
CA GLN A 29 8.87 -0.43 13.51
C GLN A 29 9.68 -1.50 12.78
N CYS A 30 9.44 -1.71 11.47
CA CYS A 30 10.20 -2.69 10.68
C CYS A 30 11.70 -2.41 10.75
N LYS A 31 12.52 -3.42 11.14
CA LYS A 31 13.96 -3.22 11.36
C LYS A 31 14.73 -2.78 10.12
N PHE A 32 14.30 -3.18 8.94
CA PHE A 32 14.95 -2.85 7.68
C PHE A 32 14.54 -1.49 7.12
N CYS A 33 13.38 -0.95 7.53
CA CYS A 33 12.85 0.29 6.98
C CYS A 33 13.29 1.49 7.81
N ASN A 34 13.88 2.49 7.16
CA ASN A 34 14.26 3.77 7.76
C ASN A 34 13.59 4.98 7.08
N LEU A 35 12.71 4.74 6.10
CA LEU A 35 12.10 5.78 5.27
C LEU A 35 11.36 6.84 6.10
N PHE A 36 10.66 6.41 7.14
CA PHE A 36 9.78 7.27 7.92
C PHE A 36 10.16 7.42 9.39
N ARG A 37 11.33 6.89 9.83
CA ARG A 37 11.73 6.90 11.24
C ARG A 37 11.88 8.30 11.84
N HIS A 38 12.20 9.27 11.02
CA HIS A 38 12.38 10.68 11.40
C HIS A 38 11.07 11.48 11.36
N LEU A 39 9.97 10.87 10.92
CA LEU A 39 8.66 11.52 10.78
C LEU A 39 7.69 11.04 11.85
N ARG A 40 6.91 11.95 12.40
CA ARG A 40 5.76 11.63 13.23
C ARG A 40 4.57 11.32 12.34
N TYR A 41 4.03 10.10 12.47
CA TYR A 41 2.83 9.72 11.72
C TYR A 41 1.66 10.66 12.03
N ARG A 42 0.96 11.05 10.98
CA ARG A 42 -0.33 11.73 11.03
C ARG A 42 -1.09 11.61 9.72
N GLU A 43 -2.39 11.68 9.80
CA GLU A 43 -3.25 11.84 8.63
C GLU A 43 -3.22 13.31 8.18
N LEU A 44 -3.25 13.55 6.88
CA LEU A 44 -3.33 14.91 6.37
C LEU A 44 -4.77 15.44 6.55
N PRO A 45 -4.94 16.72 6.93
CA PRO A 45 -6.25 17.35 7.01
C PRO A 45 -6.99 17.33 5.65
N ALA A 46 -8.32 17.32 5.70
CA ALA A 46 -9.17 17.32 4.51
C ALA A 46 -8.83 18.48 3.56
N GLU A 47 -8.62 19.65 4.13
CA GLU A 47 -8.30 20.88 3.42
C GLU A 47 -7.02 20.75 2.60
N LYS A 48 -5.99 20.05 3.15
CA LYS A 48 -4.72 19.85 2.44
C LYS A 48 -4.86 18.92 1.24
N ILE A 49 -5.67 17.90 1.37
CA ILE A 49 -5.98 16.96 0.27
C ILE A 49 -6.77 17.71 -0.82
N GLU A 50 -7.78 18.48 -0.44
CA GLU A 50 -8.56 19.27 -1.39
C GLU A 50 -7.76 20.38 -2.08
N GLU A 51 -6.92 21.09 -1.35
CA GLU A 51 -5.98 22.09 -1.91
C GLU A 51 -5.13 21.48 -3.03
N GLU A 52 -4.66 20.25 -2.82
CA GLU A 52 -3.82 19.59 -3.82
C GLU A 52 -4.60 19.09 -5.03
N LEU A 53 -5.78 18.50 -4.84
CA LEU A 53 -6.68 18.12 -5.93
C LEU A 53 -7.07 19.34 -6.77
N LYS A 54 -7.45 20.43 -6.12
CA LYS A 54 -7.76 21.70 -6.77
C LYS A 54 -6.57 22.27 -7.55
N ARG A 55 -5.38 22.29 -6.94
CA ARG A 55 -4.16 22.77 -7.59
C ARG A 55 -3.87 22.04 -8.90
N VAL A 56 -4.01 20.69 -8.91
CA VAL A 56 -3.80 19.92 -10.12
C VAL A 56 -4.86 20.21 -11.17
N LYS A 57 -6.12 20.36 -10.77
CA LYS A 57 -7.21 20.69 -11.68
C LYS A 57 -7.05 22.09 -12.29
N ASP A 58 -6.65 23.08 -11.49
CA ASP A 58 -6.47 24.49 -11.91
C ASP A 58 -5.37 24.64 -12.98
N VAL A 59 -4.37 23.76 -13.00
CA VAL A 59 -3.34 23.73 -14.05
C VAL A 59 -3.70 22.81 -15.23
N GLY A 60 -4.95 22.39 -15.34
CA GLY A 60 -5.43 21.53 -16.42
C GLY A 60 -5.06 20.05 -16.29
N GLY A 61 -4.60 19.63 -15.11
CA GLY A 61 -4.28 18.22 -14.88
C GLY A 61 -5.54 17.33 -14.87
N SER A 62 -5.47 16.18 -15.53
CA SER A 62 -6.54 15.17 -15.58
C SER A 62 -5.95 13.77 -15.38
N PRO A 63 -5.50 13.42 -14.17
CA PRO A 63 -4.90 12.13 -13.90
C PRO A 63 -5.94 11.01 -14.02
N THR A 64 -5.62 10.00 -14.82
CA THR A 64 -6.41 8.76 -14.95
C THR A 64 -5.98 7.69 -13.96
N LYS A 65 -4.81 7.89 -13.34
CA LYS A 65 -4.21 6.99 -12.34
C LYS A 65 -3.62 7.81 -11.20
N ILE A 66 -3.98 7.44 -9.98
CA ILE A 66 -3.52 8.10 -8.75
C ILE A 66 -2.89 7.07 -7.82
N PHE A 67 -1.79 7.44 -7.18
CA PHE A 67 -1.20 6.69 -6.08
C PHE A 67 -1.39 7.46 -4.78
N LEU A 68 -2.07 6.86 -3.80
CA LEU A 68 -2.22 7.44 -2.48
C LEU A 68 -0.95 7.19 -1.65
N GLY A 69 -0.30 8.23 -1.20
CA GLY A 69 0.86 8.19 -0.29
C GLY A 69 0.46 8.71 1.10
N ASP A 70 1.21 8.46 2.13
CA ASP A 70 2.55 7.94 2.28
C ASP A 70 2.51 6.54 2.93
N GLY A 71 3.65 5.97 3.22
CA GLY A 71 3.98 4.76 3.97
C GLY A 71 3.00 3.56 4.04
N ASN A 72 1.75 3.75 4.32
CA ASN A 72 0.67 2.76 4.32
C ASN A 72 -0.67 3.51 4.28
N ALA A 73 -1.01 4.07 3.14
CA ALA A 73 -2.26 4.81 2.97
C ALA A 73 -3.51 3.93 3.19
N PHE A 74 -3.42 2.63 2.88
CA PHE A 74 -4.49 1.67 3.16
C PHE A 74 -4.76 1.45 4.66
N GLY A 75 -3.84 1.88 5.52
CA GLY A 75 -4.01 1.88 6.98
C GLY A 75 -5.01 2.91 7.52
N LEU A 76 -5.44 3.87 6.69
CA LEU A 76 -6.55 4.76 7.05
C LEU A 76 -7.84 3.97 7.29
N ASN A 77 -8.72 4.49 8.16
CA ASN A 77 -10.03 3.86 8.33
C ASN A 77 -10.86 3.95 7.02
N ALA A 78 -11.83 3.06 6.87
CA ALA A 78 -12.58 2.94 5.62
C ALA A 78 -13.37 4.21 5.28
N GLU A 79 -13.96 4.89 6.26
CA GLU A 79 -14.72 6.13 6.06
C GLU A 79 -13.82 7.25 5.52
N ARG A 80 -12.61 7.36 6.05
CA ARG A 80 -11.62 8.33 5.56
C ARG A 80 -11.19 8.02 4.14
N LEU A 81 -10.95 6.75 3.80
CA LEU A 81 -10.66 6.34 2.44
C LEU A 81 -11.82 6.64 1.50
N PHE A 82 -13.06 6.33 1.87
CA PHE A 82 -14.24 6.64 1.05
C PHE A 82 -14.34 8.14 0.77
N TRP A 83 -14.17 8.97 1.78
CA TRP A 83 -14.18 10.42 1.60
C TRP A 83 -13.10 10.87 0.59
N ILE A 84 -11.87 10.36 0.71
CA ILE A 84 -10.78 10.69 -0.22
C ILE A 84 -11.14 10.27 -1.66
N LEU A 85 -11.64 9.06 -1.83
CA LEU A 85 -12.01 8.50 -3.13
C LEU A 85 -13.16 9.30 -3.78
N GLU A 86 -14.16 9.70 -3.02
CA GLU A 86 -15.25 10.58 -3.47
C GLU A 86 -14.72 11.94 -3.93
N ARG A 87 -13.77 12.54 -3.20
CA ARG A 87 -13.13 13.78 -3.63
C ARG A 87 -12.34 13.60 -4.92
N ILE A 88 -11.55 12.54 -5.03
CA ILE A 88 -10.82 12.22 -6.26
C ILE A 88 -11.79 12.13 -7.45
N GLN A 89 -12.87 11.39 -7.33
CA GLN A 89 -13.86 11.23 -8.40
C GLN A 89 -14.54 12.56 -8.76
N SER A 90 -14.81 13.42 -7.77
CA SER A 90 -15.39 14.75 -7.99
C SER A 90 -14.47 15.67 -8.79
N TYR A 91 -13.15 15.64 -8.51
CA TYR A 91 -12.17 16.46 -9.23
C TYR A 91 -11.75 15.84 -10.56
N PHE A 92 -11.61 14.52 -10.60
CA PHE A 92 -11.09 13.75 -11.74
C PHE A 92 -12.02 12.56 -12.08
N PRO A 93 -13.16 12.82 -12.74
CA PRO A 93 -14.15 11.78 -13.05
C PRO A 93 -13.62 10.68 -13.97
N ASP A 94 -12.55 10.95 -14.72
CA ASP A 94 -11.87 9.97 -15.56
C ASP A 94 -10.81 9.13 -14.86
N CYS A 95 -10.55 9.38 -13.55
CA CYS A 95 -9.66 8.57 -12.78
C CYS A 95 -10.27 7.17 -12.53
N ARG A 96 -9.65 6.14 -13.11
CA ARG A 96 -10.15 4.74 -13.05
C ARG A 96 -9.30 3.83 -12.21
N THR A 97 -8.15 4.30 -11.76
CA THR A 97 -7.18 3.47 -11.06
C THR A 97 -6.59 4.24 -9.89
N ILE A 98 -6.85 3.76 -8.69
CA ILE A 98 -6.30 4.31 -7.46
C ILE A 98 -5.54 3.18 -6.77
N ASN A 99 -4.24 3.38 -6.58
CA ASN A 99 -3.32 2.40 -6.02
C ASN A 99 -2.68 2.94 -4.74
N MET A 100 -2.21 2.07 -3.88
CA MET A 100 -1.54 2.47 -2.65
C MET A 100 -0.77 1.33 -2.00
N ASP A 101 0.14 1.68 -1.11
CA ASP A 101 0.78 0.72 -0.22
C ASP A 101 -0.20 0.27 0.86
N ALA A 102 -0.11 -1.02 1.19
CA ALA A 102 -0.90 -1.67 2.22
C ALA A 102 -0.06 -2.62 3.07
N THR A 103 -0.59 -3.03 4.20
CA THR A 103 -0.06 -4.13 5.01
C THR A 103 -1.13 -5.20 5.20
N VAL A 104 -0.73 -6.42 5.51
CA VAL A 104 -1.67 -7.50 5.82
C VAL A 104 -2.60 -7.09 6.97
N THR A 105 -2.05 -6.42 8.00
CA THR A 105 -2.83 -5.91 9.14
C THR A 105 -3.80 -4.81 8.77
N SER A 106 -3.47 -3.95 7.80
CA SER A 106 -4.40 -2.91 7.33
C SER A 106 -5.58 -3.50 6.54
N ILE A 107 -5.40 -4.64 5.90
CA ILE A 107 -6.50 -5.39 5.26
C ILE A 107 -7.37 -6.05 6.33
N LEU A 108 -6.76 -6.69 7.34
CA LEU A 108 -7.46 -7.33 8.44
C LEU A 108 -8.42 -6.38 9.19
N GLN A 109 -8.08 -5.10 9.26
CA GLN A 109 -8.89 -4.06 9.90
C GLN A 109 -10.15 -3.66 9.11
N LYS A 110 -10.34 -4.18 7.89
CA LYS A 110 -11.48 -3.86 7.03
C LYS A 110 -12.40 -5.06 6.84
N SER A 111 -13.69 -4.80 6.92
CA SER A 111 -14.72 -5.79 6.58
C SER A 111 -14.71 -6.11 5.08
N GLU A 112 -15.31 -7.24 4.70
CA GLU A 112 -15.44 -7.63 3.30
C GLU A 112 -16.30 -6.64 2.49
N GLN A 113 -17.31 -6.05 3.14
CA GLN A 113 -18.13 -5.01 2.52
C GLN A 113 -17.35 -3.73 2.23
N GLU A 114 -16.49 -3.31 3.16
CA GLU A 114 -15.60 -2.16 2.96
C GLU A 114 -14.58 -2.41 1.84
N LEU A 115 -13.97 -3.59 1.81
CA LEU A 115 -13.05 -3.98 0.74
C LEU A 115 -13.74 -3.96 -0.64
N LYS A 116 -14.94 -4.51 -0.73
CA LYS A 116 -15.74 -4.47 -1.96
C LYS A 116 -16.05 -3.04 -2.40
N ARG A 117 -16.50 -2.21 -1.46
CA ARG A 117 -16.80 -0.81 -1.73
C ARG A 117 -15.56 -0.03 -2.20
N LEU A 118 -14.38 -0.29 -1.60
CA LEU A 118 -13.11 0.30 -2.06
C LEU A 118 -12.81 -0.07 -3.53
N ALA A 119 -13.02 -1.34 -3.90
CA ALA A 119 -12.85 -1.78 -5.30
C ALA A 119 -13.85 -1.06 -6.24
N GLU A 120 -15.10 -0.88 -5.82
CA GLU A 120 -16.13 -0.14 -6.58
C GLU A 120 -15.74 1.33 -6.79
N TYR A 121 -15.08 1.97 -5.81
CA TYR A 121 -14.54 3.33 -5.91
C TYR A 121 -13.27 3.46 -6.77
N GLY A 122 -12.80 2.37 -7.37
CA GLY A 122 -11.65 2.40 -8.28
C GLY A 122 -10.31 2.07 -7.65
N VAL A 123 -10.28 1.61 -6.40
CA VAL A 123 -9.05 1.01 -5.84
C VAL A 123 -8.74 -0.26 -6.64
N ARG A 124 -7.49 -0.40 -7.07
CA ARG A 124 -7.05 -1.53 -7.91
C ARG A 124 -5.87 -2.25 -7.30
N HIS A 125 -4.69 -1.66 -7.32
CA HIS A 125 -3.47 -2.31 -6.86
C HIS A 125 -3.17 -1.95 -5.40
N LEU A 126 -2.99 -2.99 -4.58
CA LEU A 126 -2.47 -2.89 -3.23
C LEU A 126 -1.07 -3.52 -3.20
N TYR A 127 -0.08 -2.68 -2.93
CA TYR A 127 1.31 -3.10 -2.78
C TYR A 127 1.55 -3.53 -1.34
N LEU A 128 1.74 -4.83 -1.12
CA LEU A 128 1.90 -5.42 0.21
C LEU A 128 3.34 -5.79 0.50
N GLY A 129 3.88 -5.30 1.60
CA GLY A 129 5.18 -5.71 2.10
C GLY A 129 5.15 -7.13 2.69
N ILE A 130 5.38 -8.15 1.85
CA ILE A 130 5.52 -9.56 2.25
C ILE A 130 6.90 -9.83 2.79
N GLU A 131 7.93 -9.31 2.14
CA GLU A 131 9.35 -9.33 2.46
C GLU A 131 10.01 -10.72 2.49
N SER A 132 9.42 -11.70 3.16
CA SER A 132 9.98 -13.05 3.39
C SER A 132 8.91 -14.12 3.35
N GLY A 133 9.27 -15.33 2.95
CA GLY A 133 8.44 -16.53 3.08
C GLY A 133 8.55 -17.24 4.45
N LEU A 134 9.31 -16.70 5.40
CA LEU A 134 9.63 -17.34 6.67
C LEU A 134 9.11 -16.52 7.86
N ASP A 135 8.27 -17.11 8.70
CA ASP A 135 7.67 -16.44 9.86
C ASP A 135 8.68 -15.98 10.92
N ASP A 136 9.74 -16.74 11.15
CA ASP A 136 10.79 -16.34 12.08
C ASP A 136 11.59 -15.13 11.57
N VAL A 137 11.76 -15.01 10.26
CA VAL A 137 12.38 -13.84 9.62
C VAL A 137 11.44 -12.63 9.74
N LEU A 138 10.15 -12.80 9.46
CA LEU A 138 9.16 -11.74 9.64
C LEU A 138 9.14 -11.23 11.09
N LYS A 139 9.10 -12.14 12.06
CA LYS A 139 9.17 -11.82 13.49
C LYS A 139 10.46 -11.09 13.84
N PHE A 140 11.62 -11.58 13.37
CA PHE A 140 12.91 -10.91 13.60
C PHE A 140 12.94 -9.50 13.02
N MET A 141 12.36 -9.30 11.83
CA MET A 141 12.26 -8.01 11.15
C MET A 141 11.15 -7.11 11.72
N ARG A 142 10.42 -7.58 12.74
CA ARG A 142 9.26 -6.90 13.32
C ARG A 142 8.17 -6.57 12.30
N LYS A 143 7.88 -7.50 11.39
CA LYS A 143 6.65 -7.40 10.59
C LYS A 143 5.44 -7.75 11.45
N GLU A 144 4.31 -7.12 11.15
CA GLU A 144 3.07 -7.23 11.93
C GLU A 144 2.24 -8.47 11.63
N HIS A 145 2.66 -9.32 10.70
CA HIS A 145 1.86 -10.45 10.23
C HIS A 145 2.65 -11.75 10.17
N THR A 146 1.92 -12.85 10.11
CA THR A 146 2.42 -14.19 9.79
C THR A 146 2.06 -14.56 8.34
N GLN A 147 2.71 -15.61 7.80
CA GLN A 147 2.37 -16.15 6.48
C GLN A 147 0.90 -16.57 6.40
N ASP A 148 0.38 -17.20 7.44
CA ASP A 148 -1.02 -17.62 7.52
C ASP A 148 -2.00 -16.46 7.41
N GLN A 149 -1.70 -15.35 8.09
CA GLN A 149 -2.49 -14.13 7.98
C GLN A 149 -2.40 -13.54 6.56
N ALA A 150 -1.19 -13.51 5.98
CA ALA A 150 -1.00 -13.02 4.63
C ALA A 150 -1.82 -13.82 3.60
N TYR A 151 -1.79 -15.16 3.66
CA TYR A 151 -2.62 -16.00 2.79
C TYR A 151 -4.11 -15.68 2.89
N LYS A 152 -4.63 -15.55 4.10
CA LYS A 152 -6.04 -15.27 4.35
C LYS A 152 -6.46 -13.91 3.80
N GLU A 153 -5.67 -12.87 4.10
CA GLU A 153 -6.02 -11.50 3.73
C GLU A 153 -5.84 -11.24 2.23
N ILE A 154 -4.83 -11.84 1.59
CA ILE A 154 -4.66 -11.78 0.14
C ILE A 154 -5.86 -12.44 -0.57
N ALA A 155 -6.29 -13.61 -0.11
CA ALA A 155 -7.47 -14.26 -0.67
C ALA A 155 -8.75 -13.41 -0.50
N ARG A 156 -8.87 -12.63 0.59
CA ARG A 156 -10.00 -11.71 0.80
C ARG A 156 -10.02 -10.57 -0.22
N ILE A 157 -8.90 -9.91 -0.43
CA ILE A 157 -8.82 -8.79 -1.40
C ILE A 157 -9.03 -9.28 -2.83
N GLN A 158 -8.47 -10.45 -3.19
CA GLN A 158 -8.64 -11.03 -4.53
C GLN A 158 -10.11 -11.40 -4.82
N ARG A 159 -10.85 -11.91 -3.83
CA ARG A 159 -12.29 -12.23 -3.98
C ARG A 159 -13.15 -11.01 -4.34
N VAL A 160 -12.77 -9.83 -3.88
CA VAL A 160 -13.51 -8.60 -4.18
C VAL A 160 -12.95 -7.83 -5.39
N GLY A 161 -11.98 -8.41 -6.12
CA GLY A 161 -11.42 -7.84 -7.33
C GLY A 161 -10.31 -6.81 -7.12
N LEU A 162 -9.76 -6.72 -5.91
CA LEU A 162 -8.53 -5.96 -5.64
C LEU A 162 -7.32 -6.78 -6.08
N ILE A 163 -6.31 -6.11 -6.59
CA ILE A 163 -5.10 -6.73 -7.13
C ILE A 163 -4.00 -6.68 -6.07
N PHE A 164 -3.39 -7.83 -5.82
CA PHE A 164 -2.24 -7.97 -4.95
C PHE A 164 -0.94 -7.82 -5.72
N ASP A 165 -0.10 -6.89 -5.30
CA ASP A 165 1.29 -6.75 -5.73
C ASP A 165 2.21 -6.99 -4.52
N ALA A 166 3.22 -7.85 -4.70
CA ALA A 166 4.10 -8.26 -3.61
C ALA A 166 5.39 -7.42 -3.57
N HIS A 167 5.66 -6.76 -2.44
CA HIS A 167 7.01 -6.32 -2.12
C HIS A 167 7.74 -7.45 -1.40
N VAL A 168 8.92 -7.79 -1.89
CA VAL A 168 9.79 -8.82 -1.34
C VAL A 168 11.18 -8.25 -1.11
N MET A 169 11.97 -8.89 -0.25
CA MET A 169 13.30 -8.37 0.06
C MET A 169 14.35 -9.47 -0.05
N SER A 170 15.24 -9.33 -1.04
CA SER A 170 16.41 -10.21 -1.17
C SER A 170 17.36 -10.00 0.01
N GLY A 171 17.89 -11.11 0.56
CA GLY A 171 18.85 -11.08 1.65
C GLY A 171 18.26 -10.84 3.04
N VAL A 172 16.96 -10.63 3.19
CA VAL A 172 16.30 -10.34 4.49
C VAL A 172 16.48 -11.44 5.53
N ALA A 173 16.64 -12.70 5.12
CA ALA A 173 16.86 -13.84 6.02
C ALA A 173 18.29 -13.92 6.56
N GLY A 174 19.21 -13.06 6.09
CA GLY A 174 20.57 -13.00 6.55
C GLY A 174 21.50 -14.05 5.95
N LYS A 175 22.74 -14.06 6.44
CA LYS A 175 23.80 -14.95 5.92
C LYS A 175 23.42 -16.43 6.12
N GLY A 176 23.56 -17.22 5.06
CA GLY A 176 23.36 -18.67 5.07
C GLY A 176 21.91 -19.14 4.88
N ARG A 177 20.91 -18.23 4.96
CA ARG A 177 19.49 -18.60 4.82
C ARG A 177 18.84 -18.13 3.52
N GLY A 178 19.64 -17.61 2.58
CA GLY A 178 19.10 -17.06 1.32
C GLY A 178 18.34 -18.08 0.50
N GLN A 179 18.84 -19.31 0.38
CA GLN A 179 18.18 -20.40 -0.37
C GLN A 179 16.86 -20.83 0.32
N GLU A 180 16.88 -21.01 1.63
CA GLU A 180 15.68 -21.37 2.41
C GLU A 180 14.58 -20.33 2.20
N ASN A 181 14.91 -19.04 2.35
CA ASN A 181 13.97 -17.96 2.15
C ASN A 181 13.47 -17.87 0.70
N ALA A 182 14.34 -18.10 -0.28
CA ALA A 182 13.95 -18.06 -1.69
C ALA A 182 12.95 -19.18 -2.03
N ILE A 183 13.14 -20.38 -1.51
CA ILE A 183 12.20 -21.52 -1.69
C ILE A 183 10.85 -21.18 -1.04
N ALA A 184 10.85 -20.81 0.24
CA ALA A 184 9.61 -20.47 0.96
C ALA A 184 8.87 -19.30 0.32
N LEU A 185 9.60 -18.27 -0.14
CA LEU A 185 9.01 -17.13 -0.82
C LEU A 185 8.43 -17.53 -2.19
N ALA A 186 9.10 -18.39 -2.96
CA ALA A 186 8.59 -18.90 -4.23
C ALA A 186 7.29 -19.71 -4.03
N GLU A 187 7.22 -20.56 -3.01
CA GLU A 187 6.00 -21.28 -2.64
C GLU A 187 4.86 -20.33 -2.30
N PHE A 188 5.15 -19.28 -1.50
CA PHE A 188 4.18 -18.25 -1.16
C PHE A 188 3.65 -17.53 -2.40
N LEU A 189 4.53 -17.04 -3.26
CA LEU A 189 4.17 -16.29 -4.47
C LEU A 189 3.40 -17.17 -5.47
N ASN A 190 3.81 -18.42 -5.65
CA ASN A 190 3.09 -19.37 -6.51
C ASN A 190 1.67 -19.66 -6.01
N LYS A 191 1.45 -19.62 -4.71
CA LYS A 191 0.14 -19.88 -4.09
C LYS A 191 -0.76 -18.64 -4.08
N THR A 192 -0.18 -17.46 -3.91
CA THR A 192 -0.94 -16.20 -3.81
C THR A 192 -1.10 -15.45 -5.13
N GLN A 193 -0.31 -15.79 -6.16
CA GLN A 193 -0.40 -15.25 -7.52
C GLN A 193 -0.47 -13.72 -7.55
N PRO A 194 0.58 -12.99 -7.10
CA PRO A 194 0.63 -11.54 -7.24
C PRO A 194 0.67 -11.14 -8.72
N ASP A 195 0.07 -9.99 -9.06
CA ASP A 195 0.18 -9.42 -10.42
C ASP A 195 1.62 -8.94 -10.70
N ARG A 196 2.27 -8.41 -9.68
CA ARG A 196 3.64 -7.91 -9.75
C ARG A 196 4.45 -8.31 -8.53
N ILE A 197 5.76 -8.44 -8.76
CA ILE A 197 6.74 -8.64 -7.69
C ILE A 197 7.73 -7.47 -7.75
N VAL A 198 7.89 -6.79 -6.63
CA VAL A 198 8.83 -5.67 -6.44
C VAL A 198 9.89 -6.12 -5.44
N ASN A 199 11.15 -6.12 -5.87
CA ASN A 199 12.29 -6.51 -5.02
C ASN A 199 13.27 -5.34 -4.89
#